data_711537a67a572fb3e96db08df630636c
#
_entry.id   711537a67a572fb3e96db08df630636c
#
_cell.length_a   1.000
_cell.length_b   1.000
_cell.length_c   1.000
_cell.angle_alpha   90.00
_cell.angle_beta   90.00
_cell.angle_gamma   90.00
#
_symmetry.space_group_name_H-M   'P 1'
#
loop_
_entity.id
_entity.type
_entity.pdbx_description
1 polymer ?
#
loop_
_entity_poly.entity_id
_entity_poly.type
_entity_poly.pdbx_seq_one_letter_code
_entity_poly.pdbx_strand_id
1 'polypeptide(L)'
;MRNIRKVSPALIAAVALILSLSTLAFGKKNDKFPNVKIKNFGQMDDRFFRGGRPDEDDYAALAALGVNTIIDLTDNSREYEQPAVEAAGLRYINIPMEDKSYPRMDQVNQFLKVIDDPATGKFYVHCAGGRHRTGVVGAVYRFTHDKWNLDQVLAEMNQYEFGSGFGHGKQKDFVKEYWQQLQSQQVTQVNADQH
;
A
#
# COMPACT_ATOMS: atom_id res chain seq x y z
N MET A 1 -56.60 27.08 21.14
CA MET A 1 -56.19 25.85 21.81
C MET A 1 -55.40 25.01 20.79
N ARG A 2 -54.09 24.90 20.91
CA ARG A 2 -53.22 24.19 19.97
C ARG A 2 -53.00 22.77 20.47
N ASN A 3 -53.47 21.75 19.71
CA ASN A 3 -53.26 20.33 20.00
C ASN A 3 -51.77 19.95 19.72
N ILE A 4 -51.03 19.73 20.78
CA ILE A 4 -49.71 19.14 20.71
C ILE A 4 -49.86 17.61 20.61
N ARG A 5 -49.65 17.05 19.41
CA ARG A 5 -49.60 15.60 19.23
C ARG A 5 -48.34 15.04 19.93
N LYS A 6 -48.53 14.22 20.95
CA LYS A 6 -47.48 13.48 21.64
C LYS A 6 -46.90 12.46 20.68
N VAL A 7 -45.61 12.62 20.37
CA VAL A 7 -44.88 11.64 19.58
C VAL A 7 -44.54 10.46 20.48
N SER A 8 -44.89 9.25 20.06
CA SER A 8 -44.69 8.01 20.82
C SER A 8 -43.19 7.72 21.03
N PRO A 9 -42.75 7.32 22.26
CA PRO A 9 -41.34 7.01 22.52
C PRO A 9 -40.82 5.76 21.82
N ALA A 10 -41.62 5.02 21.09
CA ALA A 10 -41.23 3.83 20.33
C ALA A 10 -40.50 4.15 19.02
N LEU A 11 -40.49 5.40 18.55
CA LEU A 11 -39.82 5.81 17.29
C LEU A 11 -38.38 6.29 17.49
N ILE A 12 -37.91 6.45 18.73
CA ILE A 12 -36.55 6.95 19.04
C ILE A 12 -35.56 5.79 19.22
N ALA A 13 -36.03 4.54 19.37
CA ALA A 13 -35.16 3.39 19.58
C ALA A 13 -34.61 2.72 18.30
N ALA A 14 -35.02 3.13 17.11
CA ALA A 14 -34.69 2.46 15.86
C ALA A 14 -33.55 3.11 15.04
N VAL A 15 -32.97 4.23 15.50
CA VAL A 15 -31.87 4.92 14.77
C VAL A 15 -30.49 4.71 15.44
N ALA A 16 -30.42 4.03 16.58
CA ALA A 16 -29.17 3.87 17.35
C ALA A 16 -28.42 2.54 17.09
N LEU A 17 -28.74 1.75 16.08
CA LEU A 17 -28.12 0.42 15.92
C LEU A 17 -27.61 0.14 14.51
N ILE A 18 -26.98 1.09 13.83
CA ILE A 18 -26.14 0.81 12.67
C ILE A 18 -24.86 1.68 12.75
N LEU A 19 -24.19 1.64 13.88
CA LEU A 19 -22.76 1.83 13.97
C LEU A 19 -22.16 0.44 14.15
N SER A 20 -22.21 -0.36 13.09
CA SER A 20 -21.36 -1.56 13.02
C SER A 20 -19.91 -1.09 13.06
N LEU A 21 -19.30 -1.22 14.23
CA LEU A 21 -17.85 -1.23 14.38
C LEU A 21 -17.31 -2.29 13.40
N SER A 22 -16.88 -1.83 12.24
CA SER A 22 -15.91 -2.58 11.43
C SER A 22 -14.60 -2.51 12.19
N THR A 23 -14.49 -3.29 13.26
CA THR A 23 -13.18 -3.66 13.81
C THR A 23 -12.50 -4.44 12.71
N LEU A 24 -11.67 -3.75 11.91
CA LEU A 24 -10.67 -4.39 11.10
C LEU A 24 -9.84 -5.26 12.06
N ALA A 25 -10.20 -6.55 12.12
CA ALA A 25 -9.37 -7.55 12.77
C ALA A 25 -8.08 -7.65 11.95
N PHE A 26 -7.09 -6.84 12.34
CA PHE A 26 -5.72 -7.02 11.86
C PHE A 26 -5.18 -8.33 12.45
N GLY A 27 -5.40 -9.42 11.70
CA GLY A 27 -4.80 -10.71 12.01
C GLY A 27 -3.27 -10.58 12.06
N LYS A 28 -2.63 -11.41 12.88
CA LYS A 28 -1.17 -11.52 12.90
C LYS A 28 -0.65 -11.70 11.47
N LYS A 29 0.35 -10.92 11.12
CA LYS A 29 0.92 -10.68 9.79
C LYS A 29 1.27 -11.92 8.93
N ASN A 30 1.35 -13.12 9.51
CA ASN A 30 1.77 -14.36 8.83
C ASN A 30 0.78 -15.52 8.88
N ASP A 31 -0.33 -15.42 9.60
CA ASP A 31 -1.24 -16.56 9.76
C ASP A 31 -1.99 -16.90 8.45
N LYS A 32 -2.15 -15.91 7.56
CA LYS A 32 -2.82 -16.08 6.25
C LYS A 32 -1.94 -16.77 5.20
N PHE A 33 -0.61 -16.69 5.34
CA PHE A 33 0.35 -17.17 4.34
C PHE A 33 1.47 -18.01 4.99
N PRO A 34 1.15 -19.20 5.53
CA PRO A 34 2.09 -19.99 6.33
C PRO A 34 3.30 -20.49 5.52
N ASN A 35 3.18 -20.58 4.21
CA ASN A 35 4.24 -21.05 3.31
C ASN A 35 5.16 -19.93 2.80
N VAL A 36 4.88 -18.67 3.11
CA VAL A 36 5.70 -17.53 2.70
C VAL A 36 6.60 -17.11 3.86
N LYS A 37 7.91 -17.27 3.68
CA LYS A 37 8.91 -16.96 4.73
C LYS A 37 9.55 -15.59 4.55
N ILE A 38 9.15 -14.85 3.55
CA ILE A 38 9.70 -13.53 3.23
C ILE A 38 9.51 -12.57 4.40
N LYS A 39 10.59 -11.90 4.77
CA LYS A 39 10.59 -10.90 5.83
C LYS A 39 9.58 -9.79 5.53
N ASN A 40 8.82 -9.39 6.54
CA ASN A 40 7.87 -8.28 6.46
C ASN A 40 6.82 -8.46 5.35
N PHE A 41 6.52 -9.71 4.99
CA PHE A 41 5.52 -10.06 3.99
C PHE A 41 4.11 -9.63 4.42
N GLY A 42 3.32 -9.21 3.45
CA GLY A 42 1.91 -8.89 3.64
C GLY A 42 1.17 -8.70 2.32
N GLN A 43 -0.14 -8.80 2.42
CA GLN A 43 -1.05 -8.50 1.35
C GLN A 43 -1.77 -7.18 1.66
N MET A 44 -1.69 -6.23 0.75
CA MET A 44 -2.38 -4.93 0.88
C MET A 44 -3.83 -5.04 0.37
N ASP A 45 -4.01 -5.66 -0.79
CA ASP A 45 -5.32 -5.98 -1.37
C ASP A 45 -5.23 -7.25 -2.24
N ASP A 46 -6.23 -7.51 -3.09
CA ASP A 46 -6.29 -8.71 -3.93
C ASP A 46 -5.20 -8.78 -5.02
N ARG A 47 -4.57 -7.66 -5.35
CA ARG A 47 -3.51 -7.55 -6.36
C ARG A 47 -2.14 -7.26 -5.79
N PHE A 48 -2.03 -6.54 -4.69
CA PHE A 48 -0.79 -5.99 -4.17
C PHE A 48 -0.26 -6.78 -2.98
N PHE A 49 0.84 -7.47 -3.17
CA PHE A 49 1.66 -8.08 -2.12
C PHE A 49 2.94 -7.29 -1.90
N ARG A 50 3.43 -7.28 -0.67
CA ARG A 50 4.63 -6.53 -0.30
C ARG A 50 5.52 -7.30 0.66
N GLY A 51 6.80 -6.93 0.73
CA GLY A 51 7.72 -7.51 1.72
C GLY A 51 9.16 -7.06 1.55
N GLY A 52 10.07 -7.80 2.18
CA GLY A 52 11.51 -7.72 1.95
C GLY A 52 11.92 -8.41 0.65
N ARG A 53 13.22 -8.32 0.31
CA ARG A 53 13.78 -9.05 -0.81
C ARG A 53 13.57 -10.56 -0.61
N PRO A 54 12.99 -11.27 -1.59
CA PRO A 54 12.88 -12.71 -1.56
C PRO A 54 14.24 -13.39 -1.72
N ASP A 55 14.38 -14.59 -1.17
CA ASP A 55 15.44 -15.51 -1.55
C ASP A 55 15.02 -16.25 -2.82
N GLU A 56 15.94 -16.95 -3.50
CA GLU A 56 15.67 -17.63 -4.78
C GLU A 56 14.47 -18.59 -4.72
N ASP A 57 14.34 -19.33 -3.62
CA ASP A 57 13.26 -20.30 -3.42
C ASP A 57 11.88 -19.66 -3.15
N ASP A 58 11.82 -18.38 -2.77
CA ASP A 58 10.57 -17.70 -2.42
C ASP A 58 9.71 -17.36 -3.66
N TYR A 59 10.31 -17.25 -4.85
CA TYR A 59 9.57 -16.85 -6.06
C TYR A 59 8.53 -17.89 -6.48
N ALA A 60 8.80 -19.17 -6.26
CA ALA A 60 7.83 -20.24 -6.49
C ALA A 60 6.60 -20.10 -5.57
N ALA A 61 6.81 -19.71 -4.31
CA ALA A 61 5.72 -19.45 -3.37
C ALA A 61 4.90 -18.21 -3.77
N LEU A 62 5.54 -17.14 -4.27
CA LEU A 62 4.85 -15.96 -4.79
C LEU A 62 4.03 -16.30 -6.05
N ALA A 63 4.58 -17.09 -6.98
CA ALA A 63 3.85 -17.58 -8.14
C ALA A 63 2.62 -18.39 -7.75
N ALA A 64 2.72 -19.26 -6.73
CA ALA A 64 1.61 -20.04 -6.19
C ALA A 64 0.48 -19.18 -5.57
N LEU A 65 0.77 -17.95 -5.13
CA LEU A 65 -0.22 -16.96 -4.71
C LEU A 65 -0.90 -16.24 -5.89
N GLY A 66 -0.47 -16.55 -7.12
CA GLY A 66 -0.95 -15.92 -8.35
C GLY A 66 -0.27 -14.59 -8.66
N VAL A 67 0.86 -14.27 -8.03
CA VAL A 67 1.69 -13.12 -8.41
C VAL A 67 2.18 -13.32 -9.86
N ASN A 68 2.15 -12.26 -10.64
CA ASN A 68 2.61 -12.24 -12.04
C ASN A 68 3.87 -11.39 -12.21
N THR A 69 4.01 -10.35 -11.40
CA THR A 69 5.08 -9.36 -11.55
C THR A 69 5.76 -9.10 -10.21
N ILE A 70 7.09 -9.10 -10.23
CA ILE A 70 7.95 -8.67 -9.12
C ILE A 70 8.46 -7.26 -9.43
N ILE A 71 8.28 -6.34 -8.48
CA ILE A 71 8.77 -4.94 -8.57
C ILE A 71 9.84 -4.74 -7.49
N ASP A 72 11.09 -4.71 -7.92
CA ASP A 72 12.24 -4.43 -7.04
C ASP A 72 12.51 -2.92 -7.00
N LEU A 73 12.47 -2.36 -5.79
CA LEU A 73 12.74 -0.95 -5.53
C LEU A 73 14.19 -0.69 -5.11
N THR A 74 15.06 -1.70 -5.16
CA THR A 74 16.44 -1.50 -4.74
C THR A 74 17.31 -0.91 -5.85
N ASP A 75 18.22 -0.05 -5.44
CA ASP A 75 19.30 0.52 -6.27
C ASP A 75 20.53 -0.40 -6.36
N ASN A 76 20.47 -1.54 -5.66
CA ASN A 76 21.49 -2.59 -5.61
C ASN A 76 20.87 -3.97 -5.74
N SER A 77 20.13 -4.20 -6.83
CA SER A 77 19.54 -5.50 -7.16
C SER A 77 20.57 -6.63 -7.14
N ARG A 78 20.16 -7.82 -6.75
CA ARG A 78 21.05 -8.98 -6.72
C ARG A 78 21.11 -9.64 -8.11
N GLU A 79 22.28 -10.10 -8.50
CA GLU A 79 22.49 -10.74 -9.81
C GLU A 79 21.59 -11.97 -10.03
N TYR A 80 21.27 -12.69 -8.93
CA TYR A 80 20.39 -13.85 -9.01
C TYR A 80 18.92 -13.50 -9.22
N GLU A 81 18.50 -12.30 -8.89
CA GLU A 81 17.09 -11.97 -8.68
C GLU A 81 16.28 -12.04 -9.97
N GLN A 82 16.69 -11.33 -11.00
CA GLN A 82 15.99 -11.38 -12.27
C GLN A 82 15.94 -12.78 -12.89
N PRO A 83 17.07 -13.55 -12.98
CA PRO A 83 17.02 -14.92 -13.47
C PRO A 83 16.10 -15.85 -12.65
N ALA A 84 16.08 -15.73 -11.34
CA ALA A 84 15.23 -16.55 -10.47
C ALA A 84 13.73 -16.21 -10.64
N VAL A 85 13.39 -14.92 -10.76
CA VAL A 85 12.04 -14.45 -11.06
C VAL A 85 11.54 -15.01 -12.40
N GLU A 86 12.35 -14.90 -13.46
CA GLU A 86 12.02 -15.39 -14.79
C GLU A 86 11.91 -16.93 -14.83
N ALA A 87 12.78 -17.64 -14.10
CA ALA A 87 12.70 -19.09 -13.95
C ALA A 87 11.40 -19.55 -13.25
N ALA A 88 10.85 -18.73 -12.36
CA ALA A 88 9.55 -18.97 -11.74
C ALA A 88 8.36 -18.57 -12.62
N GLY A 89 8.59 -18.12 -13.86
CA GLY A 89 7.55 -17.70 -14.80
C GLY A 89 6.96 -16.32 -14.48
N LEU A 90 7.66 -15.52 -13.68
CA LEU A 90 7.24 -14.19 -13.26
C LEU A 90 7.94 -13.09 -14.09
N ARG A 91 7.31 -11.93 -14.20
CA ARG A 91 7.92 -10.74 -14.80
C ARG A 91 8.73 -9.98 -13.76
N TYR A 92 9.95 -9.56 -14.09
CA TYR A 92 10.79 -8.72 -13.24
C TYR A 92 10.82 -7.27 -13.74
N ILE A 93 10.64 -6.33 -12.81
CA ILE A 93 10.75 -4.89 -13.07
C ILE A 93 11.56 -4.27 -11.94
N ASN A 94 12.63 -3.55 -12.27
CA ASN A 94 13.38 -2.77 -11.29
C ASN A 94 13.06 -1.28 -11.45
N ILE A 95 12.67 -0.66 -10.33
CA ILE A 95 12.46 0.79 -10.18
C ILE A 95 13.42 1.26 -9.08
N PRO A 96 14.70 1.56 -9.41
CA PRO A 96 15.71 1.79 -8.41
C PRO A 96 15.45 3.07 -7.62
N MET A 97 15.28 2.92 -6.31
CA MET A 97 15.14 4.01 -5.34
C MET A 97 16.32 3.94 -4.38
N GLU A 98 17.01 5.06 -4.19
CA GLU A 98 18.11 5.15 -3.24
C GLU A 98 17.61 4.99 -1.80
N ASP A 99 18.36 4.21 -1.00
CA ASP A 99 18.05 4.06 0.42
C ASP A 99 18.23 5.39 1.17
N LYS A 100 17.30 5.67 2.11
CA LYS A 100 17.29 6.89 2.95
C LYS A 100 17.20 8.23 2.20
N SER A 101 17.05 8.20 0.87
CA SER A 101 16.88 9.41 0.06
C SER A 101 15.42 9.86 0.01
N TYR A 102 15.21 11.12 -0.34
CA TYR A 102 13.89 11.62 -0.69
C TYR A 102 13.46 11.01 -2.03
N PRO A 103 12.31 10.32 -2.10
CA PRO A 103 11.84 9.69 -3.33
C PRO A 103 11.60 10.71 -4.45
N ARG A 104 11.99 10.38 -5.68
CA ARG A 104 11.75 11.24 -6.83
C ARG A 104 10.40 10.94 -7.47
N MET A 105 9.75 11.97 -7.99
CA MET A 105 8.45 11.82 -8.64
C MET A 105 8.48 10.97 -9.91
N ASP A 106 9.61 10.93 -10.64
CA ASP A 106 9.76 10.04 -11.79
C ASP A 106 9.70 8.56 -11.40
N GLN A 107 10.29 8.18 -10.25
CA GLN A 107 10.21 6.82 -9.70
C GLN A 107 8.78 6.47 -9.28
N VAL A 108 8.09 7.40 -8.63
CA VAL A 108 6.68 7.24 -8.24
C VAL A 108 5.77 7.10 -9.46
N ASN A 109 5.96 7.95 -10.46
CA ASN A 109 5.19 7.90 -11.70
C ASN A 109 5.46 6.61 -12.48
N GLN A 110 6.71 6.12 -12.49
CA GLN A 110 7.04 4.82 -13.07
C GLN A 110 6.33 3.68 -12.34
N PHE A 111 6.31 3.71 -11.01
CA PHE A 111 5.59 2.72 -10.21
C PHE A 111 4.09 2.73 -10.55
N LEU A 112 3.44 3.89 -10.53
CA LEU A 112 2.02 4.02 -10.87
C LEU A 112 1.74 3.51 -12.28
N LYS A 113 2.55 3.90 -13.27
CA LYS A 113 2.41 3.41 -14.65
C LYS A 113 2.50 1.88 -14.74
N VAL A 114 3.39 1.26 -13.98
CA VAL A 114 3.54 -0.21 -13.96
C VAL A 114 2.31 -0.87 -13.37
N ILE A 115 1.83 -0.42 -12.22
CA ILE A 115 0.70 -1.07 -11.54
C ILE A 115 -0.66 -0.80 -12.21
N ASP A 116 -0.77 0.27 -12.98
CA ASP A 116 -1.96 0.61 -13.77
C ASP A 116 -2.01 -0.15 -15.11
N ASP A 117 -0.89 -0.73 -15.54
CA ASP A 117 -0.87 -1.62 -16.71
C ASP A 117 -1.60 -2.95 -16.38
N PRO A 118 -2.67 -3.30 -17.10
CA PRO A 118 -3.37 -4.58 -16.91
C PRO A 118 -2.46 -5.80 -17.02
N ALA A 119 -1.38 -5.71 -17.84
CA ALA A 119 -0.41 -6.80 -18.01
C ALA A 119 0.43 -7.06 -16.75
N THR A 120 0.43 -6.16 -15.77
CA THR A 120 1.12 -6.36 -14.48
C THR A 120 0.45 -7.44 -13.64
N GLY A 121 -0.87 -7.60 -13.75
CA GLY A 121 -1.62 -8.61 -13.00
C GLY A 121 -1.52 -8.40 -11.49
N LYS A 122 -1.37 -9.50 -10.73
CA LYS A 122 -1.01 -9.43 -9.31
C LYS A 122 0.49 -9.18 -9.19
N PHE A 123 0.89 -8.34 -8.26
CA PHE A 123 2.28 -7.93 -8.14
C PHE A 123 2.78 -7.97 -6.70
N TYR A 124 4.07 -8.26 -6.59
CA TYR A 124 4.81 -8.20 -5.34
C TYR A 124 5.86 -7.10 -5.40
N VAL A 125 5.81 -6.20 -4.41
CA VAL A 125 6.75 -5.07 -4.31
C VAL A 125 7.68 -5.26 -3.13
N HIS A 126 8.96 -5.08 -3.36
CA HIS A 126 9.96 -5.17 -2.28
C HIS A 126 11.07 -4.13 -2.37
N CYS A 127 11.72 -3.96 -1.24
CA CYS A 127 13.07 -3.41 -1.12
C CYS A 127 13.89 -4.37 -0.26
N ALA A 128 15.06 -3.97 0.24
CA ALA A 128 15.87 -4.87 1.06
C ALA A 128 15.13 -5.45 2.28
N GLY A 129 14.41 -4.61 3.02
CA GLY A 129 13.70 -5.03 4.25
C GLY A 129 12.17 -4.96 4.19
N GLY A 130 11.57 -4.55 3.08
CA GLY A 130 10.12 -4.39 2.94
C GLY A 130 9.51 -3.28 3.81
N ARG A 131 10.32 -2.35 4.29
CA ARG A 131 9.90 -1.33 5.27
C ARG A 131 9.69 0.03 4.62
N HIS A 132 10.77 0.67 4.18
CA HIS A 132 10.83 2.10 3.87
C HIS A 132 10.45 2.41 2.41
N ARG A 133 11.26 2.04 1.41
CA ARG A 133 10.93 2.23 -0.03
C ARG A 133 9.61 1.56 -0.41
N THR A 134 9.42 0.33 0.05
CA THR A 134 8.15 -0.40 -0.10
C THR A 134 7.00 0.30 0.62
N GLY A 135 7.25 0.89 1.78
CA GLY A 135 6.26 1.70 2.52
C GLY A 135 5.85 2.96 1.76
N VAL A 136 6.81 3.64 1.12
CA VAL A 136 6.55 4.84 0.30
C VAL A 136 5.60 4.53 -0.86
N VAL A 137 5.92 3.53 -1.68
CA VAL A 137 5.05 3.19 -2.83
C VAL A 137 3.73 2.58 -2.39
N GLY A 138 3.69 1.86 -1.25
CA GLY A 138 2.46 1.42 -0.62
C GLY A 138 1.58 2.59 -0.19
N ALA A 139 2.17 3.65 0.39
CA ALA A 139 1.45 4.87 0.75
C ALA A 139 0.86 5.56 -0.49
N VAL A 140 1.66 5.71 -1.56
CA VAL A 140 1.20 6.25 -2.84
C VAL A 140 0.01 5.46 -3.37
N TYR A 141 0.10 4.12 -3.37
CA TYR A 141 -0.99 3.24 -3.79
C TYR A 141 -2.27 3.49 -2.98
N ARG A 142 -2.19 3.50 -1.66
CA ARG A 142 -3.35 3.75 -0.78
C ARG A 142 -4.00 5.09 -1.03
N PHE A 143 -3.22 6.14 -1.25
CA PHE A 143 -3.75 7.47 -1.57
C PHE A 143 -4.45 7.52 -2.92
N THR A 144 -3.84 6.92 -3.95
CA THR A 144 -4.30 7.05 -5.33
C THR A 144 -5.42 6.07 -5.69
N HIS A 145 -5.37 4.83 -5.23
CA HIS A 145 -6.32 3.76 -5.57
C HIS A 145 -7.41 3.60 -4.50
N ASP A 146 -7.02 3.51 -3.22
CA ASP A 146 -7.97 3.23 -2.13
C ASP A 146 -8.55 4.49 -1.49
N LYS A 147 -8.05 5.68 -1.86
CA LYS A 147 -8.48 6.98 -1.33
C LYS A 147 -8.37 7.10 0.20
N TRP A 148 -7.39 6.38 0.78
CA TRP A 148 -7.12 6.45 2.21
C TRP A 148 -6.62 7.83 2.61
N ASN A 149 -6.92 8.24 3.85
CA ASN A 149 -6.34 9.43 4.44
C ASN A 149 -4.93 9.17 5.01
N LEU A 150 -4.26 10.26 5.40
CA LEU A 150 -2.88 10.18 5.91
C LEU A 150 -2.75 9.31 7.16
N ASP A 151 -3.69 9.39 8.10
CA ASP A 151 -3.63 8.63 9.36
C ASP A 151 -3.74 7.13 9.12
N GLN A 152 -4.64 6.71 8.23
CA GLN A 152 -4.79 5.31 7.82
C GLN A 152 -3.51 4.77 7.19
N VAL A 153 -2.91 5.55 6.28
CA VAL A 153 -1.66 5.18 5.61
C VAL A 153 -0.50 5.09 6.60
N LEU A 154 -0.33 6.07 7.48
CA LEU A 154 0.74 6.04 8.48
C LEU A 154 0.56 4.87 9.49
N ALA A 155 -0.68 4.54 9.84
CA ALA A 155 -0.97 3.39 10.68
C ALA A 155 -0.56 2.07 10.00
N GLU A 156 -0.88 1.88 8.72
CA GLU A 156 -0.46 0.70 7.95
C GLU A 156 1.07 0.65 7.79
N MET A 157 1.71 1.76 7.46
CA MET A 157 3.17 1.83 7.35
C MET A 157 3.86 1.40 8.64
N ASN A 158 3.34 1.80 9.80
CA ASN A 158 3.88 1.40 11.11
C ASN A 158 3.73 -0.11 11.37
N GLN A 159 2.66 -0.75 10.91
CA GLN A 159 2.50 -2.21 10.99
C GLN A 159 3.57 -2.96 10.20
N TYR A 160 4.09 -2.35 9.14
CA TYR A 160 5.21 -2.85 8.34
C TYR A 160 6.57 -2.26 8.76
N GLU A 161 6.70 -1.87 10.02
CA GLU A 161 7.95 -1.43 10.64
C GLU A 161 8.60 -0.22 9.94
N PHE A 162 7.82 0.67 9.32
CA PHE A 162 8.36 1.84 8.61
C PHE A 162 9.17 2.75 9.54
N GLY A 163 8.75 2.90 10.80
CA GLY A 163 9.44 3.71 11.80
C GLY A 163 10.72 3.07 12.38
N SER A 164 11.03 1.81 12.02
CA SER A 164 12.22 1.12 12.50
C SER A 164 13.45 1.54 11.71
N GLY A 165 14.53 1.85 12.40
CA GLY A 165 15.81 2.23 11.80
C GLY A 165 16.01 3.75 11.70
N PHE A 166 17.28 4.14 11.62
CA PHE A 166 17.72 5.53 11.59
C PHE A 166 17.85 6.06 10.15
N GLY A 167 17.49 7.31 9.93
CA GLY A 167 17.77 8.04 8.67
C GLY A 167 16.66 8.01 7.61
N HIS A 168 15.44 7.54 7.93
CA HIS A 168 14.33 7.46 6.98
C HIS A 168 13.31 8.63 7.08
N GLY A 169 13.69 9.74 7.72
CA GLY A 169 12.85 10.93 7.86
C GLY A 169 12.40 11.48 6.51
N LYS A 170 13.31 11.59 5.54
CA LYS A 170 13.02 12.09 4.19
C LYS A 170 11.90 11.33 3.47
N GLN A 171 11.83 10.01 3.65
CA GLN A 171 10.78 9.19 3.06
C GLN A 171 9.43 9.40 3.75
N LYS A 172 9.45 9.63 5.06
CA LYS A 172 8.23 9.99 5.81
C LYS A 172 7.73 11.38 5.43
N ASP A 173 8.62 12.33 5.24
CA ASP A 173 8.29 13.68 4.81
C ASP A 173 7.68 13.65 3.40
N PHE A 174 8.28 12.90 2.47
CA PHE A 174 7.71 12.66 1.14
C PHE A 174 6.26 12.17 1.20
N VAL A 175 5.94 11.18 2.04
CA VAL A 175 4.58 10.63 2.14
C VAL A 175 3.57 11.70 2.58
N LYS A 176 3.95 12.56 3.54
CA LYS A 176 3.09 13.65 4.00
C LYS A 176 2.90 14.73 2.94
N GLU A 177 3.99 15.13 2.26
CA GLU A 177 3.97 16.16 1.23
C GLU A 177 3.19 15.69 0.00
N TYR A 178 3.36 14.43 -0.39
CA TYR A 178 2.58 13.81 -1.48
C TYR A 178 1.08 13.83 -1.18
N TRP A 179 0.69 13.49 0.05
CA TRP A 179 -0.70 13.61 0.51
C TRP A 179 -1.22 15.04 0.39
N GLN A 180 -0.47 16.03 0.88
CA GLN A 180 -0.85 17.45 0.81
C GLN A 180 -1.02 17.91 -0.64
N GLN A 181 -0.13 17.51 -1.52
CA GLN A 181 -0.21 17.81 -2.94
C GLN A 181 -1.48 17.25 -3.59
N LEU A 182 -1.84 16.00 -3.30
CA LEU A 182 -3.09 15.40 -3.79
C LEU A 182 -4.32 16.18 -3.31
N GLN A 183 -4.35 16.60 -2.04
CA GLN A 183 -5.47 17.40 -1.50
C GLN A 183 -5.59 18.74 -2.22
N SER A 184 -4.48 19.43 -2.46
CA SER A 184 -4.49 20.73 -3.15
C SER A 184 -4.95 20.63 -4.60
N GLN A 185 -4.57 19.55 -5.31
CA GLN A 185 -5.02 19.29 -6.68
C GLN A 185 -6.53 19.04 -6.75
N GLN A 186 -7.08 18.28 -5.80
CA GLN A 186 -8.52 18.02 -5.73
C GLN A 186 -9.33 19.29 -5.52
N VAL A 187 -8.90 20.18 -4.61
CA VAL A 187 -9.56 21.47 -4.37
C VAL A 187 -9.53 22.35 -5.62
N THR A 188 -8.40 22.39 -6.32
CA THR A 188 -8.26 23.19 -7.56
C THR A 188 -9.20 22.68 -8.66
N GLN A 189 -9.34 21.37 -8.80
CA GLN A 189 -10.19 20.76 -9.81
C GLN A 189 -11.68 21.02 -9.52
N VAL A 190 -12.12 20.87 -8.28
CA VAL A 190 -13.50 21.18 -7.87
C VAL A 190 -13.86 22.65 -8.17
N ASN A 191 -12.94 23.57 -7.92
CA ASN A 191 -13.17 24.99 -8.20
C ASN A 191 -13.20 25.31 -9.70
N ALA A 192 -12.45 24.56 -10.53
CA ALA A 192 -12.46 24.73 -11.98
C ALA A 192 -13.74 24.19 -12.62
N ASP A 193 -14.32 23.14 -12.10
CA ASP A 193 -15.57 22.53 -12.61
C ASP A 193 -16.83 23.32 -12.22
N GLN A 194 -16.70 24.34 -11.35
CA GLN A 194 -17.81 25.23 -10.92
C GLN A 194 -17.88 26.55 -11.71
N HIS A 195 -17.02 26.79 -12.67
CA HIS A 195 -16.95 27.96 -13.53
C HIS A 195 -17.13 27.59 -15.00
#